data_f3dfa3857465df162a0ca10ae9983ffe
#
_entry.id   f3dfa3857465df162a0ca10ae9983ffe
#
_cell.length_a   1.000
_cell.length_b   1.000
_cell.length_c   1.000
_cell.angle_alpha   90.00
_cell.angle_beta   90.00
_cell.angle_gamma   90.00
#
_symmetry.space_group_name_H-M   'P 1'
#
loop_
_entity.id
_entity.type
_entity.pdbx_description
1 polymer ?
#
loop_
_entity_poly.entity_id
_entity_poly.type
_entity_poly.pdbx_seq_one_letter_code
_entity_poly.pdbx_strand_id
1 'polypeptide(L)'
;MPRVKRGTKRRANRAKTLDRASGYFLTKSKLHRSAQEAVERALKFAYTGRKQKKRDFRSLWIVRINAAARAAGLSYSKFMHGLKLAGLDLDRKVLAATAADQTQFAQITEQVKTALTR
;
A
#
# COMPACT_ATOMS: atom_id res chain seq x y z
N MET A 1 -14.28 -50.49 28.75
CA MET A 1 -13.92 -49.08 28.86
C MET A 1 -14.45 -48.29 27.66
N PRO A 2 -15.15 -47.19 27.84
CA PRO A 2 -15.60 -46.42 26.72
C PRO A 2 -14.41 -45.81 25.97
N ARG A 3 -14.36 -45.97 24.65
CA ARG A 3 -13.31 -45.41 23.80
C ARG A 3 -13.57 -43.89 23.60
N VAL A 4 -12.60 -43.05 23.90
CA VAL A 4 -12.68 -41.63 23.65
C VAL A 4 -12.82 -41.39 22.13
N LYS A 5 -13.94 -40.80 21.72
CA LYS A 5 -14.17 -40.41 20.33
C LYS A 5 -13.44 -39.08 20.06
N ARG A 6 -12.66 -39.03 18.99
CA ARG A 6 -12.04 -37.78 18.53
C ARG A 6 -13.14 -36.85 18.03
N GLY A 7 -13.21 -35.66 18.58
CA GLY A 7 -14.18 -34.68 18.16
C GLY A 7 -13.94 -34.16 16.74
N THR A 8 -14.79 -33.24 16.27
CA THR A 8 -14.75 -32.67 14.93
C THR A 8 -13.63 -31.61 14.74
N LYS A 9 -12.97 -31.14 15.80
CA LYS A 9 -11.94 -30.10 15.76
C LYS A 9 -10.82 -30.35 14.74
N ARG A 10 -10.30 -31.60 14.69
CA ARG A 10 -9.23 -31.92 13.73
C ARG A 10 -9.69 -31.78 12.28
N ARG A 11 -10.92 -32.24 11.98
CA ARG A 11 -11.50 -32.11 10.64
C ARG A 11 -11.75 -30.66 10.28
N ALA A 12 -12.32 -29.90 11.19
CA ALA A 12 -12.58 -28.46 11.02
C ALA A 12 -11.30 -27.65 10.77
N ASN A 13 -10.23 -27.90 11.54
CA ASN A 13 -8.95 -27.23 11.34
C ASN A 13 -8.32 -27.55 9.99
N ARG A 14 -8.40 -28.82 9.55
CA ARG A 14 -7.92 -29.20 8.22
C ARG A 14 -8.74 -28.56 7.10
N ALA A 15 -10.06 -28.57 7.22
CA ALA A 15 -10.95 -27.93 6.26
C ALA A 15 -10.65 -26.43 6.14
N LYS A 16 -10.47 -25.73 7.25
CA LYS A 16 -10.10 -24.31 7.28
C LYS A 16 -8.79 -24.01 6.54
N THR A 17 -7.79 -24.88 6.67
CA THR A 17 -6.51 -24.71 5.97
C THR A 17 -6.66 -24.98 4.48
N LEU A 18 -7.38 -26.03 4.08
CA LEU A 18 -7.61 -26.37 2.68
C LEU A 18 -8.49 -25.33 1.96
N ASP A 19 -9.46 -24.76 2.66
CA ASP A 19 -10.29 -23.68 2.15
C ASP A 19 -9.44 -22.43 1.78
N ARG A 20 -8.52 -22.06 2.66
CA ARG A 20 -7.56 -20.97 2.38
C ARG A 20 -6.58 -21.29 1.25
N ALA A 21 -6.31 -22.57 1.00
CA ALA A 21 -5.45 -23.04 -0.07
C ALA A 21 -6.21 -23.32 -1.37
N SER A 22 -7.49 -23.00 -1.43
CA SER A 22 -8.31 -23.15 -2.64
C SER A 22 -7.68 -22.45 -3.84
N GLY A 23 -7.58 -23.15 -4.97
CA GLY A 23 -6.94 -22.64 -6.18
C GLY A 23 -5.42 -22.79 -6.25
N TYR A 24 -4.76 -23.30 -5.21
CA TYR A 24 -3.32 -23.53 -5.24
C TYR A 24 -2.96 -24.73 -6.12
N PHE A 25 -1.79 -24.68 -6.73
CA PHE A 25 -1.33 -25.67 -7.70
C PHE A 25 -1.07 -27.05 -7.06
N LEU A 26 -1.57 -28.10 -7.71
CA LEU A 26 -1.37 -29.53 -7.35
C LEU A 26 -1.66 -29.85 -5.86
N THR A 27 -0.67 -30.46 -5.19
CA THR A 27 -0.77 -30.97 -3.83
C THR A 27 -1.01 -29.87 -2.79
N LYS A 28 -0.63 -28.62 -3.10
CA LYS A 28 -0.82 -27.48 -2.20
C LYS A 28 -2.28 -27.14 -1.95
N SER A 29 -3.21 -27.55 -2.83
CA SER A 29 -4.65 -27.38 -2.62
C SER A 29 -5.35 -28.60 -2.04
N LYS A 30 -4.72 -29.78 -2.07
CA LYS A 30 -5.36 -31.06 -1.73
C LYS A 30 -4.81 -31.71 -0.45
N LEU A 31 -3.48 -31.66 -0.25
CA LEU A 31 -2.83 -32.27 0.90
C LEU A 31 -2.63 -31.26 2.02
N HIS A 32 -3.16 -31.54 3.20
CA HIS A 32 -3.14 -30.62 4.35
C HIS A 32 -1.73 -30.10 4.70
N ARG A 33 -0.72 -30.98 4.74
CA ARG A 33 0.66 -30.59 5.07
C ARG A 33 1.21 -29.56 4.08
N SER A 34 1.13 -29.85 2.79
CA SER A 34 1.59 -28.94 1.73
C SER A 34 0.75 -27.66 1.66
N ALA A 35 -0.56 -27.77 1.91
CA ALA A 35 -1.45 -26.62 1.99
C ALA A 35 -1.11 -25.70 3.16
N GLN A 36 -0.81 -26.27 4.33
CA GLN A 36 -0.45 -25.47 5.51
C GLN A 36 0.82 -24.65 5.26
N GLU A 37 1.89 -25.28 4.78
CA GLU A 37 3.14 -24.59 4.46
C GLU A 37 2.94 -23.46 3.42
N ALA A 38 2.12 -23.73 2.38
CA ALA A 38 1.81 -22.77 1.35
C ALA A 38 1.00 -21.58 1.88
N VAL A 39 -0.02 -21.83 2.72
CA VAL A 39 -0.84 -20.79 3.34
C VAL A 39 -0.03 -19.94 4.32
N GLU A 40 0.79 -20.55 5.17
CA GLU A 40 1.66 -19.83 6.11
C GLU A 40 2.62 -18.90 5.37
N ARG A 41 3.23 -19.39 4.28
CA ARG A 41 4.09 -18.57 3.42
C ARG A 41 3.32 -17.43 2.76
N ALA A 42 2.13 -17.70 2.24
CA ALA A 42 1.27 -16.68 1.63
C ALA A 42 0.89 -15.58 2.63
N LEU A 43 0.53 -15.94 3.86
CA LEU A 43 0.21 -14.98 4.92
C LEU A 43 1.42 -14.11 5.30
N LYS A 44 2.62 -14.71 5.38
CA LYS A 44 3.87 -13.98 5.62
C LYS A 44 4.16 -12.97 4.53
N PHE A 45 4.02 -13.38 3.25
CA PHE A 45 4.21 -12.46 2.13
C PHE A 45 3.12 -11.39 2.05
N ALA A 46 1.88 -11.74 2.38
CA ALA A 46 0.80 -10.75 2.44
C ALA A 46 1.08 -9.67 3.50
N TYR A 47 1.61 -10.04 4.66
CA TYR A 47 2.02 -9.08 5.69
C TYR A 47 3.14 -8.15 5.20
N THR A 48 4.18 -8.71 4.59
CA THR A 48 5.29 -7.93 4.01
C THR A 48 4.80 -7.05 2.87
N GLY A 49 3.98 -7.59 1.97
CA GLY A 49 3.42 -6.88 0.83
C GLY A 49 2.57 -5.67 1.23
N ARG A 50 1.75 -5.78 2.29
CA ARG A 50 0.99 -4.63 2.80
C ARG A 50 1.88 -3.51 3.34
N LYS A 51 3.05 -3.83 3.90
CA LYS A 51 4.04 -2.83 4.33
C LYS A 51 4.77 -2.21 3.14
N GLN A 52 5.19 -3.02 2.17
CA GLN A 52 5.82 -2.55 0.95
C GLN A 52 4.90 -1.64 0.14
N LYS A 53 3.64 -2.01 -0.04
CA LYS A 53 2.64 -1.21 -0.75
C LYS A 53 2.60 0.25 -0.29
N LYS A 54 2.68 0.50 1.01
CA LYS A 54 2.70 1.88 1.56
C LYS A 54 3.95 2.64 1.13
N ARG A 55 5.11 1.99 1.09
CA ARG A 55 6.39 2.59 0.68
C ARG A 55 6.40 2.88 -0.81
N ASP A 56 5.94 1.93 -1.60
CA ASP A 56 5.94 2.02 -3.07
C ASP A 56 4.99 3.13 -3.54
N PHE A 57 3.79 3.20 -2.99
CA PHE A 57 2.86 4.28 -3.30
C PHE A 57 3.39 5.65 -2.88
N ARG A 58 4.01 5.76 -1.70
CA ARG A 58 4.62 7.01 -1.28
C ARG A 58 5.74 7.45 -2.23
N SER A 59 6.59 6.52 -2.66
CA SER A 59 7.63 6.81 -3.65
C SER A 59 7.04 7.28 -4.97
N LEU A 60 5.99 6.62 -5.45
CA LEU A 60 5.29 7.00 -6.67
C LEU A 60 4.68 8.42 -6.57
N TRP A 61 4.04 8.75 -5.45
CA TRP A 61 3.49 10.09 -5.24
C TRP A 61 4.59 11.16 -5.26
N ILE A 62 5.72 10.90 -4.61
CA ILE A 62 6.86 11.82 -4.61
C ILE A 62 7.38 12.06 -6.04
N VAL A 63 7.49 11.02 -6.86
CA VAL A 63 7.91 11.13 -8.26
C VAL A 63 6.93 12.01 -9.05
N ARG A 64 5.63 11.80 -8.92
CA ARG A 64 4.58 12.57 -9.61
C ARG A 64 4.61 14.05 -9.21
N ILE A 65 4.64 14.33 -7.91
CA ILE A 65 4.71 15.69 -7.38
C ILE A 65 6.00 16.39 -7.85
N ASN A 66 7.14 15.69 -7.81
CA ASN A 66 8.42 16.23 -8.24
C ASN A 66 8.41 16.60 -9.73
N ALA A 67 7.83 15.75 -10.58
CA ALA A 67 7.70 16.04 -12.01
C ALA A 67 6.87 17.30 -12.26
N ALA A 68 5.70 17.43 -11.61
CA ALA A 68 4.84 18.60 -11.72
C ALA A 68 5.49 19.87 -11.13
N ALA A 69 6.15 19.75 -9.99
CA ALA A 69 6.87 20.89 -9.38
C ALA A 69 8.03 21.39 -10.26
N ARG A 70 8.79 20.48 -10.88
CA ARG A 70 9.86 20.84 -11.82
C ARG A 70 9.33 21.51 -13.08
N ALA A 71 8.21 21.07 -13.61
CA ALA A 71 7.54 21.73 -14.73
C ALA A 71 7.15 23.18 -14.37
N ALA A 72 6.85 23.48 -13.09
CA ALA A 72 6.57 24.82 -12.58
C ALA A 72 7.84 25.59 -12.13
N GLY A 73 9.05 25.03 -12.33
CA GLY A 73 10.34 25.64 -12.00
C GLY A 73 10.76 25.50 -10.53
N LEU A 74 10.13 24.62 -9.76
CA LEU A 74 10.45 24.38 -8.35
C LEU A 74 11.05 23.00 -8.14
N SER A 75 12.01 22.88 -7.20
CA SER A 75 12.42 21.56 -6.72
C SER A 75 11.39 21.01 -5.73
N TYR A 76 11.31 19.67 -5.59
CA TYR A 76 10.41 19.02 -4.63
C TYR A 76 10.55 19.58 -3.22
N SER A 77 11.79 19.77 -2.73
CA SER A 77 12.03 20.26 -1.39
C SER A 77 11.54 21.70 -1.19
N LYS A 78 11.79 22.60 -2.17
CA LYS A 78 11.28 23.97 -2.17
C LYS A 78 9.75 23.99 -2.21
N PHE A 79 9.13 23.15 -3.05
CA PHE A 79 7.68 23.04 -3.13
C PHE A 79 7.06 22.60 -1.80
N MET A 80 7.59 21.55 -1.18
CA MET A 80 7.11 21.07 0.13
C MET A 80 7.35 22.07 1.27
N HIS A 81 8.44 22.83 1.20
CA HIS A 81 8.70 23.90 2.17
C HIS A 81 7.70 25.05 1.99
N GLY A 82 7.47 25.47 0.76
CA GLY A 82 6.51 26.51 0.47
C GLY A 82 5.06 26.15 0.81
N LEU A 83 4.67 24.88 0.66
CA LEU A 83 3.36 24.40 1.14
C LEU A 83 3.20 24.62 2.66
N LYS A 84 4.24 24.31 3.43
CA LYS A 84 4.24 24.55 4.88
C LYS A 84 4.14 26.02 5.24
N LEU A 85 4.87 26.90 4.51
CA LEU A 85 4.82 28.34 4.71
C LEU A 85 3.45 28.93 4.32
N ALA A 86 2.82 28.39 3.28
CA ALA A 86 1.48 28.78 2.85
C ALA A 86 0.36 28.26 3.79
N GLY A 87 0.69 27.41 4.78
CA GLY A 87 -0.28 26.80 5.68
C GLY A 87 -1.19 25.73 5.02
N LEU A 88 -0.77 25.21 3.86
CA LEU A 88 -1.51 24.20 3.12
C LEU A 88 -1.13 22.80 3.63
N ASP A 89 -1.98 22.21 4.45
CA ASP A 89 -1.79 20.86 4.98
C ASP A 89 -2.43 19.81 4.05
N LEU A 90 -1.74 19.53 2.94
CA LEU A 90 -2.14 18.54 1.95
C LEU A 90 -1.23 17.31 2.00
N ASP A 91 -1.83 16.13 2.07
CA ASP A 91 -1.06 14.90 2.02
C ASP A 91 -0.51 14.58 0.61
N ARG A 92 0.50 13.73 0.55
CA ARG A 92 1.16 13.39 -0.72
C ARG A 92 0.25 12.67 -1.71
N LYS A 93 -0.75 11.94 -1.21
CA LYS A 93 -1.72 11.24 -2.06
C LYS A 93 -2.60 12.24 -2.80
N VAL A 94 -3.13 13.24 -2.09
CA VAL A 94 -3.93 14.31 -2.67
C VAL A 94 -3.08 15.15 -3.62
N LEU A 95 -1.88 15.56 -3.22
CA LEU A 95 -0.96 16.31 -4.09
C LEU A 95 -0.59 15.55 -5.38
N ALA A 96 -0.42 14.24 -5.31
CA ALA A 96 -0.12 13.44 -6.49
C ALA A 96 -1.35 13.26 -7.40
N ALA A 97 -2.56 13.31 -6.85
CA ALA A 97 -3.80 13.33 -7.63
C ALA A 97 -4.00 14.68 -8.31
N THR A 98 -3.80 15.80 -7.58
CA THR A 98 -3.87 17.14 -8.16
C THR A 98 -2.77 17.40 -9.20
N ALA A 99 -1.60 16.75 -9.05
CA ALA A 99 -0.52 16.84 -10.05
C ALA A 99 -0.89 16.26 -11.43
N ALA A 100 -1.94 15.44 -11.52
CA ALA A 100 -2.49 14.97 -12.79
C ALA A 100 -3.36 16.05 -13.48
N ASP A 101 -3.91 16.99 -12.71
CA ASP A 101 -4.68 18.13 -13.21
C ASP A 101 -3.82 19.40 -13.15
N GLN A 102 -3.34 19.82 -14.34
CA GLN A 102 -2.42 20.96 -14.46
C GLN A 102 -3.03 22.26 -13.93
N THR A 103 -4.33 22.45 -14.06
CA THR A 103 -5.00 23.70 -13.64
C THR A 103 -5.04 23.84 -12.11
N GLN A 104 -5.42 22.76 -11.42
CA GLN A 104 -5.44 22.73 -9.95
C GLN A 104 -4.03 22.81 -9.37
N PHE A 105 -3.08 22.11 -9.95
CA PHE A 105 -1.69 22.14 -9.48
C PHE A 105 -1.02 23.51 -9.70
N ALA A 106 -1.35 24.21 -10.79
CA ALA A 106 -0.85 25.56 -11.05
C ALA A 106 -1.32 26.55 -9.96
N GLN A 107 -2.57 26.50 -9.53
CA GLN A 107 -3.09 27.32 -8.44
C GLN A 107 -2.33 27.09 -7.12
N ILE A 108 -2.05 25.84 -6.79
CA ILE A 108 -1.26 25.49 -5.60
C ILE A 108 0.17 26.01 -5.73
N THR A 109 0.79 25.86 -6.90
CA THR A 109 2.17 26.31 -7.12
C THR A 109 2.31 27.84 -7.07
N GLU A 110 1.32 28.59 -7.48
CA GLU A 110 1.32 30.07 -7.35
C GLU A 110 1.26 30.49 -5.88
N GLN A 111 0.41 29.87 -5.07
CA GLN A 111 0.36 30.13 -3.64
C GLN A 111 1.69 29.79 -2.95
N VAL A 112 2.30 28.68 -3.34
CA VAL A 112 3.62 28.24 -2.86
C VAL A 112 4.71 29.25 -3.24
N LYS A 113 4.74 29.73 -4.47
CA LYS A 113 5.70 30.73 -4.94
C LYS A 113 5.55 32.04 -4.17
N THR A 114 4.33 32.52 -3.95
CA THR A 114 4.04 33.72 -3.17
C THR A 114 4.50 33.57 -1.71
N ALA A 115 4.33 32.41 -1.11
CA ALA A 115 4.78 32.14 0.25
C ALA A 115 6.32 32.07 0.39
N LEU A 116 7.01 31.61 -0.67
CA LEU A 116 8.49 31.57 -0.70
C LEU A 116 9.17 32.90 -0.93
N THR A 117 8.45 33.88 -1.45
CA THR A 117 8.96 35.25 -1.72
C THR A 117 8.71 36.24 -0.58
N ARG A 118 7.92 35.83 0.40
CA ARG A 118 7.70 36.57 1.65
C ARG A 118 8.82 36.32 2.67
#